data_46df86ac6b8e086a81893cd4c93d1e68
#
_entry.id   46df86ac6b8e086a81893cd4c93d1e68
#
_cell.length_a   1.000
_cell.length_b   1.000
_cell.length_c   1.000
_cell.angle_alpha   90.00
_cell.angle_beta   90.00
_cell.angle_gamma   90.00
#
_symmetry.space_group_name_H-M   'P 1'
#
loop_
_entity.id
_entity.type
_entity.pdbx_description
1 polymer ?
#
loop_
_entity_poly.entity_id
_entity_poly.type
_entity_poly.pdbx_seq_one_letter_code
_entity_poly.pdbx_strand_id
1 'polypeptide(L)'
;MNNLIIADTREKGNKKILEYFDKVGQDYIISKLDTGDYMLFKDYTTIIDKKDGLLELSHNLCNSLEHARIKREIERAKNSGCKNFIFLIQDSKIKTVEDIKNWSSPHTRVKGSTLLKIMCTMRERYGVRFIICSKKDMGKKIIKLLKKEGE
;
A
#
# COMPACT_ATOMS: atom_id res chain seq x y z
N MET A 1 3.22 7.75 -23.42
CA MET A 1 2.64 7.45 -22.09
C MET A 1 3.74 7.04 -21.12
N ASN A 2 3.61 7.47 -19.87
CA ASN A 2 4.59 7.10 -18.86
C ASN A 2 4.41 5.66 -18.44
N ASN A 3 5.46 4.86 -18.59
CA ASN A 3 5.44 3.42 -18.25
C ASN A 3 6.48 3.06 -17.19
N LEU A 4 7.25 4.02 -16.73
CA LEU A 4 8.35 3.76 -15.79
C LEU A 4 7.85 3.79 -14.35
N ILE A 5 8.03 2.68 -13.65
CA ILE A 5 7.69 2.57 -12.23
C ILE A 5 8.92 2.94 -11.39
N ILE A 6 8.71 3.72 -10.34
CA ILE A 6 9.74 3.98 -9.34
C ILE A 6 9.42 3.15 -8.11
N ALA A 7 10.40 2.35 -7.66
CA ALA A 7 10.34 1.60 -6.41
C ALA A 7 11.25 2.29 -5.40
N ASP A 8 10.75 2.54 -4.20
CA ASP A 8 11.51 3.23 -3.16
C ASP A 8 12.72 2.40 -2.71
N THR A 9 13.85 3.07 -2.52
CA THR A 9 15.10 2.42 -2.10
C THR A 9 14.99 1.76 -0.72
N ARG A 10 14.09 2.24 0.13
CA ARG A 10 13.92 1.76 1.50
C ARG A 10 12.97 0.57 1.60
N GLU A 11 12.26 0.23 0.51
CA GLU A 11 11.33 -0.89 0.53
C GLU A 11 12.10 -2.21 0.59
N LYS A 12 11.87 -2.97 1.66
CA LYS A 12 12.46 -4.29 1.84
C LYS A 12 11.46 -5.36 1.44
N GLY A 13 11.94 -6.52 0.98
CA GLY A 13 11.05 -7.61 0.60
C GLY A 13 10.38 -7.42 -0.75
N ASN A 14 10.91 -6.53 -1.59
CA ASN A 14 10.35 -6.30 -2.93
C ASN A 14 11.01 -7.16 -4.03
N LYS A 15 11.89 -8.09 -3.66
CA LYS A 15 12.63 -8.91 -4.61
C LYS A 15 11.72 -9.62 -5.60
N LYS A 16 10.67 -10.29 -5.13
CA LYS A 16 9.74 -11.01 -5.99
C LYS A 16 8.92 -10.08 -6.87
N ILE A 17 8.64 -8.89 -6.37
CA ILE A 17 7.92 -7.87 -7.14
C ILE A 17 8.77 -7.42 -8.32
N LEU A 18 10.05 -7.11 -8.07
CA LEU A 18 10.98 -6.70 -9.12
C LEU A 18 11.26 -7.84 -10.11
N GLU A 19 11.37 -9.07 -9.63
CA GLU A 19 11.48 -10.24 -10.50
C GLU A 19 10.28 -10.37 -11.43
N TYR A 20 9.08 -10.12 -10.92
CA TYR A 20 7.88 -10.12 -11.74
C TYR A 20 7.92 -9.01 -12.79
N PHE A 21 8.37 -7.80 -12.41
CA PHE A 21 8.52 -6.69 -13.37
C PHE A 21 9.48 -7.11 -14.51
N ASP A 22 10.62 -7.71 -14.16
CA ASP A 22 11.57 -8.20 -15.15
C ASP A 22 10.93 -9.24 -16.08
N LYS A 23 10.18 -10.17 -15.51
CA LYS A 23 9.52 -11.25 -16.25
C LYS A 23 8.54 -10.74 -17.30
N VAL A 24 7.77 -9.70 -16.97
CA VAL A 24 6.74 -9.17 -17.88
C VAL A 24 7.22 -7.97 -18.69
N GLY A 25 8.48 -7.60 -18.56
CA GLY A 25 9.04 -6.47 -19.31
C GLY A 25 8.58 -5.11 -18.81
N GLN A 26 8.26 -5.00 -17.52
CA GLN A 26 7.89 -3.73 -16.90
C GLN A 26 9.15 -2.94 -16.52
N ASP A 27 9.33 -1.77 -17.11
CA ASP A 27 10.45 -0.89 -16.79
C ASP A 27 10.29 -0.30 -15.40
N TYR A 28 11.38 -0.28 -14.65
CA TYR A 28 11.41 0.33 -13.32
C TYR A 28 12.79 0.86 -12.98
N ILE A 29 12.84 1.78 -12.05
CA ILE A 29 14.09 2.21 -11.41
C ILE A 29 13.88 2.19 -9.89
N ILE A 30 14.99 2.05 -9.17
CA ILE A 30 15.00 2.12 -7.72
C ILE A 30 15.52 3.50 -7.33
N SER A 31 14.68 4.28 -6.65
CA SER A 31 15.01 5.64 -6.27
C SER A 31 14.24 6.01 -4.99
N LYS A 32 14.77 6.95 -4.24
CA LYS A 32 14.10 7.41 -3.03
C LYS A 32 12.81 8.15 -3.36
N LEU A 33 11.71 7.77 -2.69
CA LEU A 33 10.43 8.46 -2.78
C LEU A 33 10.17 9.25 -1.49
N ASP A 34 9.53 10.40 -1.61
CA ASP A 34 9.16 11.20 -0.44
C ASP A 34 8.07 10.49 0.37
N THR A 35 7.13 9.86 -0.31
CA THR A 35 6.05 9.10 0.32
C THR A 35 5.77 7.83 -0.48
N GLY A 36 5.38 6.76 0.24
CA GLY A 36 5.02 5.50 -0.37
C GLY A 36 6.19 4.68 -0.88
N ASP A 37 5.87 3.60 -1.55
CA ASP A 37 6.85 2.60 -2.00
C ASP A 37 6.91 2.47 -3.52
N TYR A 38 5.82 2.78 -4.22
CA TYR A 38 5.74 2.66 -5.68
C TYR A 38 4.90 3.78 -6.27
N MET A 39 5.37 4.34 -7.39
CA MET A 39 4.62 5.30 -8.19
C MET A 39 5.14 5.30 -9.62
N LEU A 40 4.43 5.93 -10.56
CA LEU A 40 4.95 6.16 -11.89
C LEU A 40 5.86 7.39 -11.89
N PHE A 41 6.91 7.35 -12.71
CA PHE A 41 7.86 8.45 -12.83
C PHE A 41 7.16 9.74 -13.26
N LYS A 42 7.34 10.80 -12.48
CA LYS A 42 6.72 12.12 -12.70
C LYS A 42 5.19 12.14 -12.68
N ASP A 43 4.56 11.08 -12.16
CA ASP A 43 3.12 11.04 -12.03
C ASP A 43 2.78 10.76 -10.56
N TYR A 44 2.40 11.82 -9.84
CA TYR A 44 2.12 11.76 -8.40
C TYR A 44 0.67 11.43 -8.08
N THR A 45 -0.16 11.17 -9.10
CA THR A 45 -1.60 10.98 -8.89
C THR A 45 -1.94 9.72 -8.12
N THR A 46 -1.15 8.65 -8.28
CA THR A 46 -1.34 7.39 -7.56
C THR A 46 -0.05 7.01 -6.85
N ILE A 47 -0.15 6.78 -5.54
CA ILE A 47 0.97 6.35 -4.70
C ILE A 47 0.54 5.08 -3.98
N ILE A 48 1.40 4.06 -4.00
CA ILE A 48 1.16 2.79 -3.31
C ILE A 48 2.11 2.68 -2.14
N ASP A 49 1.55 2.42 -0.95
CA ASP A 49 2.29 2.07 0.26
C ASP A 49 2.04 0.59 0.53
N LYS A 50 3.06 -0.23 0.41
CA LYS A 50 2.97 -1.67 0.60
C LYS A 50 3.06 -2.02 2.08
N LYS A 51 2.19 -2.94 2.52
CA LYS A 51 2.23 -3.51 3.87
C LYS A 51 2.41 -5.03 3.78
N ASP A 52 3.32 -5.57 4.57
CA ASP A 52 3.65 -7.00 4.53
C ASP A 52 2.66 -7.87 5.29
N GLY A 53 1.58 -7.31 5.77
CA GLY A 53 0.50 -8.04 6.43
C GLY A 53 -0.31 -7.15 7.35
N LEU A 54 -1.35 -7.75 7.93
CA LEU A 54 -2.26 -7.02 8.82
C LEU A 54 -1.62 -6.66 10.15
N LEU A 55 -0.64 -7.43 10.62
CA LEU A 55 0.06 -7.10 11.85
C LEU A 55 0.84 -5.79 11.69
N GLU A 56 1.59 -5.65 10.61
CA GLU A 56 2.29 -4.39 10.31
C GLU A 56 1.31 -3.23 10.19
N LEU A 57 0.22 -3.44 9.44
CA LEU A 57 -0.81 -2.41 9.30
C LEU A 57 -1.41 -2.02 10.64
N SER A 58 -1.71 -3.00 11.51
CA SER A 58 -2.27 -2.71 12.83
C SER A 58 -1.31 -1.89 13.69
N HIS A 59 -0.01 -2.19 13.64
CA HIS A 59 0.99 -1.41 14.36
C HIS A 59 1.04 0.02 13.85
N ASN A 60 0.95 0.22 12.54
CA ASN A 60 0.99 1.56 11.95
C ASN A 60 -0.27 2.38 12.24
N LEU A 61 -1.43 1.76 12.23
CA LEU A 61 -2.69 2.48 12.34
C LEU A 61 -3.21 2.60 13.78
N CYS A 62 -2.88 1.64 14.65
CA CYS A 62 -3.40 1.59 16.02
C CYS A 62 -2.43 2.16 17.05
N ASN A 63 -1.18 2.39 16.70
CA ASN A 63 -0.21 3.08 17.55
C ASN A 63 -0.34 4.58 17.27
N SER A 64 -0.55 5.38 18.32
CA SER A 64 -0.84 6.82 18.14
C SER A 64 0.28 7.59 17.44
N LEU A 65 1.54 7.29 17.74
CA LEU A 65 2.68 7.97 17.11
C LEU A 65 2.81 7.56 15.63
N GLU A 66 2.66 6.27 15.36
CA GLU A 66 2.72 5.75 14.00
C GLU A 66 1.54 6.25 13.15
N HIS A 67 0.35 6.29 13.74
CA HIS A 67 -0.84 6.82 13.06
C HIS A 67 -0.64 8.29 12.67
N ALA A 68 -0.08 9.09 13.58
CA ALA A 68 0.21 10.50 13.28
C ALA A 68 1.23 10.63 12.13
N ARG A 69 2.23 9.76 12.10
CA ARG A 69 3.23 9.74 11.03
C ARG A 69 2.58 9.42 9.69
N ILE A 70 1.73 8.38 9.66
CA ILE A 70 0.99 7.99 8.45
C ILE A 70 0.10 9.13 7.96
N LYS A 71 -0.60 9.79 8.87
CA LYS A 71 -1.44 10.93 8.53
C LYS A 71 -0.63 12.04 7.85
N ARG A 72 0.56 12.35 8.39
CA ARG A 72 1.44 13.35 7.78
C ARG A 72 1.91 12.95 6.39
N GLU A 73 2.21 11.66 6.18
CA GLU A 73 2.58 11.15 4.87
C GLU A 73 1.45 11.33 3.85
N ILE A 74 0.22 11.00 4.25
CA ILE A 74 -0.96 11.16 3.40
C ILE A 74 -1.16 12.63 3.02
N GLU A 75 -1.05 13.52 4.00
CA GLU A 75 -1.19 14.97 3.76
C GLU A 75 -0.11 15.48 2.81
N ARG A 76 1.13 15.04 3.00
CA ARG A 76 2.25 15.41 2.12
C ARG A 76 2.00 14.92 0.69
N ALA A 77 1.53 13.69 0.54
CA ALA A 77 1.20 13.13 -0.76
C ALA A 77 0.12 13.95 -1.45
N LYS A 78 -0.95 14.29 -0.74
CA LYS A 78 -2.05 15.10 -1.29
C LYS A 78 -1.56 16.48 -1.73
N ASN A 79 -0.72 17.11 -0.92
CA ASN A 79 -0.15 18.42 -1.25
C ASN A 79 0.74 18.37 -2.48
N SER A 80 1.29 17.20 -2.82
CA SER A 80 2.11 16.98 -4.01
C SER A 80 1.28 16.58 -5.24
N GLY A 81 -0.05 16.49 -5.11
CA GLY A 81 -0.94 16.16 -6.22
C GLY A 81 -1.47 14.75 -6.22
N CYS A 82 -1.24 13.96 -5.16
CA CYS A 82 -1.78 12.60 -5.07
C CYS A 82 -3.29 12.64 -4.89
N LYS A 83 -4.00 11.92 -5.75
CA LYS A 83 -5.45 11.76 -5.70
C LYS A 83 -5.87 10.38 -5.26
N ASN A 84 -4.95 9.43 -5.29
CA ASN A 84 -5.23 8.02 -5.02
C ASN A 84 -4.07 7.42 -4.22
N PHE A 85 -4.18 7.50 -2.89
CA PHE A 85 -3.20 6.90 -1.99
C PHE A 85 -3.70 5.52 -1.59
N ILE A 86 -2.93 4.48 -1.92
CA ILE A 86 -3.34 3.08 -1.74
C ILE A 86 -2.42 2.39 -0.74
N PHE A 87 -3.02 1.79 0.30
CA PHE A 87 -2.33 0.83 1.14
C PHE A 87 -2.56 -0.56 0.53
N LEU A 88 -1.52 -1.13 -0.04
CA LEU A 88 -1.58 -2.46 -0.64
C LEU A 88 -1.08 -3.48 0.38
N ILE A 89 -1.99 -4.31 0.87
CA ILE A 89 -1.76 -5.22 1.98
C ILE A 89 -1.54 -6.63 1.46
N GLN A 90 -0.38 -7.20 1.74
CA GLN A 90 -0.08 -8.58 1.39
C GLN A 90 -0.68 -9.52 2.45
N ASP A 91 -1.60 -10.39 2.04
CA ASP A 91 -2.15 -11.41 2.91
C ASP A 91 -2.64 -12.59 2.08
N SER A 92 -2.37 -13.82 2.55
CA SER A 92 -2.77 -15.04 1.85
C SER A 92 -4.07 -15.63 2.36
N LYS A 93 -4.48 -15.27 3.58
CA LYS A 93 -5.67 -15.84 4.24
C LYS A 93 -6.87 -14.92 4.15
N ILE A 94 -6.68 -13.63 4.44
CA ILE A 94 -7.74 -12.65 4.35
C ILE A 94 -7.84 -12.21 2.89
N LYS A 95 -9.02 -12.35 2.29
CA LYS A 95 -9.22 -12.07 0.86
C LYS A 95 -9.88 -10.73 0.60
N THR A 96 -10.72 -10.27 1.50
CA THR A 96 -11.44 -9.00 1.34
C THR A 96 -11.20 -8.10 2.54
N VAL A 97 -11.36 -6.80 2.33
CA VAL A 97 -11.21 -5.83 3.43
C VAL A 97 -12.25 -6.09 4.52
N GLU A 98 -13.48 -6.47 4.15
CA GLU A 98 -14.51 -6.78 5.13
C GLU A 98 -14.12 -7.94 6.05
N ASP A 99 -13.41 -8.94 5.53
CA ASP A 99 -12.99 -10.11 6.30
C ASP A 99 -11.95 -9.78 7.37
N ILE A 100 -11.38 -8.59 7.35
CA ILE A 100 -10.43 -8.13 8.38
C ILE A 100 -11.09 -8.16 9.77
N LYS A 101 -12.41 -8.00 9.85
CA LYS A 101 -13.14 -8.10 11.12
C LYS A 101 -12.90 -9.41 11.86
N ASN A 102 -12.55 -10.47 11.13
CA ASN A 102 -12.30 -11.80 11.69
C ASN A 102 -10.82 -12.08 11.99
N TRP A 103 -9.97 -11.11 11.68
CA TRP A 103 -8.53 -11.25 11.86
C TRP A 103 -8.14 -11.11 13.34
N SER A 104 -7.16 -11.90 13.75
CA SER A 104 -6.50 -11.78 15.05
C SER A 104 -5.06 -12.27 14.93
N SER A 105 -4.21 -11.87 15.87
CA SER A 105 -2.83 -12.31 15.93
C SER A 105 -2.39 -12.45 17.38
N PRO A 106 -1.56 -13.46 17.70
CA PRO A 106 -1.00 -13.59 19.04
C PRO A 106 0.01 -12.49 19.38
N HIS A 107 0.44 -11.73 18.38
CA HIS A 107 1.46 -10.69 18.54
C HIS A 107 0.87 -9.30 18.81
N THR A 108 -0.43 -9.18 18.91
CA THR A 108 -1.10 -7.91 19.23
C THR A 108 -2.43 -8.16 19.93
N ARG A 109 -2.85 -7.19 20.73
CA ARG A 109 -4.19 -7.21 21.36
C ARG A 109 -5.24 -6.54 20.47
N VAL A 110 -4.82 -5.92 19.36
CA VAL A 110 -5.74 -5.25 18.43
C VAL A 110 -6.61 -6.29 17.75
N LYS A 111 -7.92 -6.12 17.85
CA LYS A 111 -8.89 -6.98 17.17
C LYS A 111 -9.09 -6.53 15.73
N GLY A 112 -9.39 -7.48 14.85
CA GLY A 112 -9.70 -7.17 13.45
C GLY A 112 -10.84 -6.18 13.31
N SER A 113 -11.86 -6.27 14.15
CA SER A 113 -12.98 -5.33 14.13
C SER A 113 -12.54 -3.89 14.45
N THR A 114 -11.60 -3.73 15.39
CA THR A 114 -11.04 -2.41 15.71
C THR A 114 -10.22 -1.86 14.55
N LEU A 115 -9.36 -2.72 13.98
CA LEU A 115 -8.54 -2.33 12.83
C LEU A 115 -9.43 -1.90 11.66
N LEU A 116 -10.47 -2.68 11.36
CA LEU A 116 -11.39 -2.36 10.27
C LEU A 116 -12.09 -1.02 10.48
N LYS A 117 -12.50 -0.71 11.71
CA LYS A 117 -13.11 0.60 12.02
C LYS A 117 -12.16 1.76 11.73
N ILE A 118 -10.90 1.61 12.13
CA ILE A 118 -9.88 2.63 11.89
C ILE A 118 -9.68 2.82 10.38
N MET A 119 -9.59 1.72 9.64
CA MET A 119 -9.45 1.76 8.18
C MET A 119 -10.63 2.48 7.52
N CYS A 120 -11.84 2.19 7.94
CA CYS A 120 -13.05 2.84 7.41
C CYS A 120 -13.03 4.35 7.70
N THR A 121 -12.64 4.74 8.90
CA THR A 121 -12.51 6.14 9.27
C THR A 121 -11.47 6.86 8.41
N MET A 122 -10.33 6.23 8.19
CA MET A 122 -9.28 6.80 7.35
C MET A 122 -9.73 6.95 5.91
N ARG A 123 -10.45 5.97 5.38
CA ARG A 123 -11.00 6.06 4.03
C ARG A 123 -11.96 7.25 3.91
N GLU A 124 -12.84 7.43 4.88
CA GLU A 124 -13.79 8.54 4.87
C GLU A 124 -13.12 9.90 5.04
N ARG A 125 -12.17 10.00 5.96
CA ARG A 125 -11.51 11.28 6.28
C ARG A 125 -10.45 11.69 5.29
N TYR A 126 -9.64 10.70 4.82
CA TYR A 126 -8.47 11.00 4.00
C TYR A 126 -8.60 10.54 2.55
N GLY A 127 -9.64 9.79 2.23
CA GLY A 127 -9.84 9.30 0.87
C GLY A 127 -8.86 8.23 0.44
N VAL A 128 -8.17 7.59 1.39
CA VAL A 128 -7.23 6.51 1.07
C VAL A 128 -7.98 5.22 0.74
N ARG A 129 -7.31 4.33 0.01
CA ARG A 129 -7.84 3.00 -0.33
C ARG A 129 -7.01 1.93 0.34
N PHE A 130 -7.67 0.84 0.71
CA PHE A 130 -7.02 -0.35 1.24
C PHE A 130 -7.34 -1.52 0.31
N ILE A 131 -6.32 -2.17 -0.22
CA ILE A 131 -6.48 -3.28 -1.16
C ILE A 131 -5.65 -4.45 -0.63
N ILE A 132 -6.26 -5.65 -0.63
CA ILE A 132 -5.59 -6.87 -0.18
C ILE A 132 -5.21 -7.70 -1.41
N CYS A 133 -4.03 -8.28 -1.36
CA CYS A 133 -3.50 -9.06 -2.46
C CYS A 133 -2.59 -10.16 -1.92
N SER A 134 -2.58 -11.32 -2.56
CA SER A 134 -1.66 -12.39 -2.20
C SER A 134 -0.24 -12.04 -2.61
N LYS A 135 0.74 -12.63 -1.92
CA LYS A 135 2.16 -12.38 -2.19
C LYS A 135 2.53 -12.58 -3.66
N LYS A 136 2.04 -13.65 -4.27
CA LYS A 136 2.38 -13.98 -5.67
C LYS A 136 1.81 -12.97 -6.67
N ASP A 137 0.75 -12.25 -6.31
CA ASP A 137 0.07 -11.32 -7.22
C ASP A 137 0.44 -9.86 -6.98
N MET A 138 1.31 -9.58 -6.02
CA MET A 138 1.67 -8.20 -5.65
C MET A 138 2.22 -7.40 -6.83
N GLY A 139 3.19 -7.95 -7.55
CA GLY A 139 3.78 -7.25 -8.70
C GLY A 139 2.75 -6.92 -9.77
N LYS A 140 1.91 -7.89 -10.10
CA LYS A 140 0.84 -7.71 -11.07
C LYS A 140 -0.15 -6.63 -10.62
N LYS A 141 -0.50 -6.64 -9.33
CA LYS A 141 -1.43 -5.68 -8.77
C LYS A 141 -0.86 -4.26 -8.79
N ILE A 142 0.42 -4.10 -8.47
CA ILE A 142 1.08 -2.80 -8.49
C ILE A 142 1.04 -2.20 -9.90
N ILE A 143 1.38 -2.99 -10.92
CA ILE A 143 1.32 -2.52 -12.31
C ILE A 143 -0.10 -2.10 -12.66
N LYS A 144 -1.07 -2.93 -12.34
CA LYS A 144 -2.48 -2.67 -12.65
C LYS A 144 -2.97 -1.37 -12.00
N LEU A 145 -2.66 -1.17 -10.73
CA LEU A 145 -3.10 0.01 -9.99
C LEU A 145 -2.41 1.29 -10.49
N LEU A 146 -1.11 1.24 -10.75
CA LEU A 146 -0.38 2.42 -11.20
C LEU A 146 -0.75 2.82 -12.62
N LYS A 147 -0.94 1.85 -13.50
CA LYS A 147 -1.31 2.11 -14.90
C LYS A 147 -2.81 2.18 -15.11
N LYS A 148 -3.60 1.94 -14.07
CA LYS A 148 -5.08 1.95 -14.13
C LYS A 148 -5.63 0.95 -15.14
N GLU A 149 -4.93 -0.18 -15.30
CA GLU A 149 -5.36 -1.26 -16.18
C GLU A 149 -6.55 -1.99 -15.59
N GLY A 150 -7.57 -2.24 -16.41
CA GLY A 150 -8.73 -3.01 -16.00
C GLY A 150 -9.69 -2.29 -15.05
N GLU A 151 -9.63 -0.97 -15.02
CA GLU A 151 -10.62 -0.15 -14.32
C GLU A 151 -11.86 0.05 -15.19
#